data_77299fa08db7278bc5ccd9c55d042dcf
#
_entry.id   77299fa08db7278bc5ccd9c55d042dcf
#
_cell.length_a   1.000
_cell.length_b   1.000
_cell.length_c   1.000
_cell.angle_alpha   90.00
_cell.angle_beta   90.00
_cell.angle_gamma   90.00
#
_symmetry.space_group_name_H-M   'P 1'
#
loop_
_entity.id
_entity.type
_entity.pdbx_description
1 polymer ?
#
loop_
_entity_poly.entity_id
_entity_poly.type
_entity_poly.pdbx_seq_one_letter_code
_entity_poly.pdbx_strand_id
1 'polypeptide(L)'
;MKKKHFIIMTIVIFAFSAIDLQAQDSPNGGTIPGGGNAISDPLPWYRTGNTQSSGTVCNMLGFTTATPIRFCTNNENRLYIDANGKIGINTTNPLQKLHVLDGNILISRSPSDELGSTNGSIYFGDVVDSNEPFGKWGIEYVSSADEGYGLNFWRPWFYGQGGGNNYLFLADSGNVGIGTNNPDAKLEVVGGIHAHSIRVSMGRGEWPDYVFGEEYKLMDLKELESYVNANKHLPGVPSSCEVEEQGDVDLGEMNAILLEKVEELTRYVIDLQKQIDELKK
;
A
#
# COMPACT_ATOMS: atom_id res chain seq x y z
N MET A 1 73.72 20.49 -0.17
CA MET A 1 73.11 21.65 -0.86
C MET A 1 71.76 21.24 -1.43
N LYS A 2 70.71 21.60 -0.77
CA LYS A 2 69.30 21.32 -1.23
C LYS A 2 68.68 22.67 -1.53
N LYS A 3 68.36 22.93 -2.79
CA LYS A 3 67.67 24.13 -3.23
C LYS A 3 66.13 23.97 -2.87
N LYS A 4 65.63 24.89 -2.06
CA LYS A 4 64.17 25.06 -1.79
C LYS A 4 63.64 25.93 -2.95
N HIS A 5 62.64 25.36 -3.64
CA HIS A 5 61.80 26.11 -4.59
C HIS A 5 60.68 26.77 -3.84
N PHE A 6 60.63 28.06 -3.87
CA PHE A 6 59.54 28.87 -3.32
C PHE A 6 58.51 29.07 -4.44
N ILE A 7 57.36 28.48 -4.33
CA ILE A 7 56.24 28.70 -5.24
C ILE A 7 55.45 29.89 -4.70
N ILE A 8 55.52 30.99 -5.41
CA ILE A 8 54.68 32.18 -5.15
C ILE A 8 53.33 31.89 -5.76
N MET A 9 52.32 31.69 -4.90
CA MET A 9 50.92 31.55 -5.30
C MET A 9 50.30 32.94 -5.43
N THR A 10 50.17 33.41 -6.66
CA THR A 10 49.51 34.68 -6.98
C THR A 10 48.02 34.47 -6.83
N ILE A 11 47.43 35.02 -5.76
CA ILE A 11 45.99 35.06 -5.57
C ILE A 11 45.43 36.17 -6.46
N VAL A 12 44.77 35.79 -7.55
CA VAL A 12 43.95 36.72 -8.36
C VAL A 12 42.62 36.89 -7.67
N ILE A 13 42.43 37.98 -6.99
CA ILE A 13 41.15 38.40 -6.43
C ILE A 13 40.31 38.93 -7.59
N PHE A 14 39.38 38.14 -8.08
CA PHE A 14 38.31 38.65 -8.92
C PHE A 14 37.33 39.43 -8.02
N ALA A 15 37.41 40.74 -8.08
CA ALA A 15 36.36 41.60 -7.55
C ALA A 15 35.11 41.40 -8.44
N PHE A 16 34.17 40.56 -8.00
CA PHE A 16 32.83 40.62 -8.52
C PHE A 16 32.22 41.92 -8.06
N SER A 17 32.14 42.88 -8.96
CA SER A 17 31.24 44.02 -8.80
C SER A 17 29.84 43.45 -8.74
N ALA A 18 29.19 43.53 -7.56
CA ALA A 18 27.76 43.33 -7.42
C ALA A 18 27.09 44.32 -8.37
N ILE A 19 26.59 43.81 -9.49
CA ILE A 19 25.60 44.56 -10.26
C ILE A 19 24.38 44.55 -9.38
N ASP A 20 24.15 45.65 -8.64
CA ASP A 20 22.88 45.97 -8.03
C ASP A 20 21.86 46.07 -9.16
N LEU A 21 21.17 44.99 -9.47
CA LEU A 21 19.91 45.08 -10.19
C LEU A 21 18.93 45.73 -9.21
N GLN A 22 18.99 47.04 -9.12
CA GLN A 22 17.90 47.83 -8.54
C GLN A 22 16.67 47.52 -9.38
N ALA A 23 15.75 46.71 -8.83
CA ALA A 23 14.39 46.69 -9.31
C ALA A 23 13.93 48.15 -9.26
N GLN A 24 13.64 48.71 -10.41
CA GLN A 24 13.12 50.08 -10.53
C GLN A 24 11.76 50.08 -9.79
N ASP A 25 11.76 50.57 -8.54
CA ASP A 25 10.55 50.99 -7.87
C ASP A 25 10.00 52.14 -8.70
N SER A 26 8.94 51.90 -9.41
CA SER A 26 8.13 52.98 -9.99
C SER A 26 7.34 53.59 -8.86
N PRO A 27 7.73 54.74 -8.34
CA PRO A 27 7.00 55.42 -7.26
C PRO A 27 5.90 56.23 -7.88
N ASN A 28 4.86 55.65 -8.30
CA ASN A 28 3.53 56.29 -8.46
C ASN A 28 2.64 55.40 -9.33
N GLY A 29 1.50 55.04 -8.81
CA GLY A 29 0.36 54.56 -9.60
C GLY A 29 -0.02 55.58 -10.66
N GLY A 30 0.75 55.66 -11.73
CA GLY A 30 0.46 56.44 -12.93
C GLY A 30 -0.70 55.76 -13.66
N THR A 31 -1.87 56.38 -13.62
CA THR A 31 -2.93 56.17 -14.59
C THR A 31 -2.33 56.34 -16.00
N ILE A 32 -2.36 55.27 -16.79
CA ILE A 32 -2.01 55.31 -18.23
C ILE A 32 -3.14 56.12 -18.91
N PRO A 33 -2.83 57.27 -19.54
CA PRO A 33 -3.83 57.93 -20.38
C PRO A 33 -4.13 57.06 -21.59
N GLY A 34 -5.43 56.95 -21.91
CA GLY A 34 -5.92 56.08 -22.98
C GLY A 34 -5.28 56.39 -24.33
N GLY A 35 -4.90 55.32 -25.02
CA GLY A 35 -4.41 55.32 -26.38
C GLY A 35 -3.93 53.92 -26.75
N GLY A 36 -4.76 53.19 -27.45
CA GLY A 36 -4.57 51.82 -27.82
C GLY A 36 -3.21 51.49 -28.45
N ASN A 37 -2.53 50.57 -27.86
CA ASN A 37 -1.74 49.54 -28.51
C ASN A 37 -1.57 48.42 -27.49
N ALA A 38 -1.86 47.22 -27.90
CA ALA A 38 -1.66 46.05 -27.08
C ALA A 38 -0.21 46.00 -26.62
N ILE A 39 0.02 46.19 -25.29
CA ILE A 39 1.33 46.04 -24.68
C ILE A 39 1.64 44.57 -24.71
N SER A 40 2.59 44.19 -25.56
CA SER A 40 3.10 42.82 -25.69
C SER A 40 4.04 42.39 -24.56
N ASP A 41 4.27 43.27 -23.59
CA ASP A 41 5.15 42.96 -22.45
C ASP A 41 4.38 42.36 -21.30
N PRO A 42 4.80 41.18 -20.80
CA PRO A 42 4.21 40.62 -19.61
C PRO A 42 4.39 41.56 -18.43
N LEU A 43 3.31 41.89 -17.75
CA LEU A 43 3.36 42.72 -16.52
C LEU A 43 4.31 42.06 -15.50
N PRO A 44 5.26 42.80 -14.92
CA PRO A 44 6.17 42.24 -13.95
C PRO A 44 5.44 41.79 -12.69
N TRP A 45 5.76 40.59 -12.20
CA TRP A 45 5.30 40.11 -10.92
C TRP A 45 5.96 40.92 -9.80
N TYR A 46 5.16 41.57 -8.96
CA TYR A 46 5.70 42.32 -7.81
C TYR A 46 6.08 41.33 -6.69
N ARG A 47 7.32 41.44 -6.18
CA ARG A 47 7.84 40.66 -5.06
C ARG A 47 7.06 40.84 -3.75
N THR A 48 6.31 41.90 -3.60
CA THR A 48 5.47 42.25 -2.44
C THR A 48 4.03 41.75 -2.57
N GLY A 49 3.69 41.02 -3.64
CA GLY A 49 2.32 40.66 -3.97
C GLY A 49 1.50 41.83 -4.53
N ASN A 50 0.42 41.55 -5.22
CA ASN A 50 -0.51 42.59 -5.70
C ASN A 50 -1.48 42.94 -4.59
N THR A 51 -1.24 44.04 -3.88
CA THR A 51 -2.23 44.59 -2.94
C THR A 51 -3.33 45.29 -3.71
N GLN A 52 -4.48 44.68 -3.86
CA GLN A 52 -5.69 45.37 -4.27
C GLN A 52 -6.50 45.78 -3.05
N SER A 53 -6.65 47.09 -2.87
CA SER A 53 -7.50 47.71 -1.86
C SER A 53 -8.93 47.85 -2.40
N SER A 54 -9.71 46.76 -2.43
CA SER A 54 -11.18 46.82 -2.29
C SER A 54 -11.78 45.44 -2.33
N GLY A 55 -12.25 45.05 -1.32
CA GLY A 55 -13.38 44.27 -0.78
C GLY A 55 -13.89 43.01 -1.47
N THR A 56 -13.39 42.48 -2.58
CA THR A 56 -13.96 41.28 -3.20
C THR A 56 -13.02 40.45 -4.07
N VAL A 57 -11.75 40.75 -4.13
CA VAL A 57 -10.80 39.97 -4.97
C VAL A 57 -9.67 39.48 -4.10
N CYS A 58 -9.51 38.15 -4.07
CA CYS A 58 -8.36 37.51 -3.44
C CYS A 58 -7.05 38.14 -3.98
N ASN A 59 -6.03 38.26 -3.13
CA ASN A 59 -4.67 38.53 -3.58
C ASN A 59 -4.24 37.37 -4.49
N MET A 60 -4.39 37.52 -5.79
CA MET A 60 -4.27 36.42 -6.75
C MET A 60 -2.99 36.50 -7.57
N LEU A 61 -2.29 35.40 -7.65
CA LEU A 61 -1.41 35.09 -8.75
C LEU A 61 -2.26 34.43 -9.84
N GLY A 62 -2.79 35.16 -10.82
CA GLY A 62 -3.66 34.58 -11.83
C GLY A 62 -4.37 35.58 -12.70
N PHE A 63 -5.31 35.09 -13.49
CA PHE A 63 -6.12 35.87 -14.40
C PHE A 63 -7.59 35.90 -13.95
N THR A 64 -8.29 36.97 -14.17
CA THR A 64 -9.74 37.09 -13.96
C THR A 64 -10.56 36.53 -15.11
N THR A 65 -9.90 36.09 -16.17
CA THR A 65 -10.48 35.47 -17.37
C THR A 65 -10.16 33.97 -17.41
N ALA A 66 -10.86 33.23 -18.29
CA ALA A 66 -10.63 31.80 -18.50
C ALA A 66 -9.28 31.53 -19.23
N THR A 67 -8.20 32.05 -18.67
CA THR A 67 -6.83 31.93 -19.19
C THR A 67 -6.04 30.97 -18.31
N PRO A 68 -5.34 29.99 -18.86
CA PRO A 68 -4.54 29.05 -18.08
C PRO A 68 -3.29 29.73 -17.49
N ILE A 69 -2.86 29.23 -16.33
CA ILE A 69 -1.59 29.61 -15.69
C ILE A 69 -0.52 28.60 -16.04
N ARG A 70 0.68 29.08 -16.40
CA ARG A 70 1.82 28.25 -16.78
C ARG A 70 3.05 28.62 -15.96
N PHE A 71 3.67 27.62 -15.37
CA PHE A 71 4.98 27.72 -14.74
C PHE A 71 6.00 26.99 -15.62
N CYS A 72 6.97 27.72 -16.13
CA CYS A 72 7.92 27.18 -17.10
C CYS A 72 9.35 27.24 -16.56
N THR A 73 10.15 26.25 -16.88
CA THR A 73 11.61 26.30 -16.77
C THR A 73 12.20 25.82 -18.07
N ASN A 74 13.27 26.50 -18.54
CA ASN A 74 13.90 26.21 -19.83
C ASN A 74 12.92 26.19 -21.00
N ASN A 75 11.94 27.11 -20.98
CA ASN A 75 10.88 27.25 -21.99
C ASN A 75 9.92 26.04 -22.12
N GLU A 76 9.93 25.15 -21.13
CA GLU A 76 9.03 24.00 -21.05
C GLU A 76 8.03 24.16 -19.90
N ASN A 77 6.76 23.75 -20.13
CA ASN A 77 5.76 23.80 -19.09
C ASN A 77 6.06 22.71 -18.03
N ARG A 78 6.20 23.12 -16.77
CA ARG A 78 6.42 22.23 -15.63
C ARG A 78 5.15 22.03 -14.82
N LEU A 79 4.39 23.12 -14.58
CA LEU A 79 3.08 23.07 -13.96
C LEU A 79 2.11 23.92 -14.78
N TYR A 80 0.95 23.38 -15.02
CA TYR A 80 -0.10 23.97 -15.82
C TYR A 80 -1.43 23.91 -15.06
N ILE A 81 -2.12 25.05 -14.96
CA ILE A 81 -3.48 25.10 -14.42
C ILE A 81 -4.39 25.55 -15.54
N ASP A 82 -5.30 24.66 -15.98
CA ASP A 82 -6.24 24.98 -17.05
C ASP A 82 -7.34 25.95 -16.58
N ALA A 83 -8.12 26.49 -17.52
CA ALA A 83 -9.21 27.40 -17.26
C ALA A 83 -10.34 26.78 -16.40
N ASN A 84 -10.41 25.45 -16.26
CA ASN A 84 -11.39 24.71 -15.46
C ASN A 84 -10.81 24.30 -14.09
N GLY A 85 -9.61 24.76 -13.74
CA GLY A 85 -8.93 24.48 -12.48
C GLY A 85 -8.37 23.06 -12.37
N LYS A 86 -8.08 22.37 -13.51
CA LYS A 86 -7.31 21.15 -13.51
C LYS A 86 -5.82 21.46 -13.51
N ILE A 87 -5.05 20.72 -12.74
CA ILE A 87 -3.60 20.88 -12.58
C ILE A 87 -2.90 19.79 -13.38
N GLY A 88 -2.02 20.19 -14.30
CA GLY A 88 -1.11 19.32 -15.03
C GLY A 88 0.33 19.52 -14.57
N ILE A 89 1.01 18.45 -14.22
CA ILE A 89 2.46 18.43 -14.05
C ILE A 89 3.04 17.73 -15.26
N ASN A 90 3.93 18.41 -15.96
CA ASN A 90 4.52 17.96 -17.22
C ASN A 90 3.50 17.71 -18.36
N THR A 91 2.28 18.25 -18.27
CA THR A 91 1.25 18.19 -19.29
C THR A 91 0.42 19.48 -19.33
N THR A 92 0.04 19.90 -20.54
CA THR A 92 -0.88 21.04 -20.77
C THR A 92 -2.31 20.58 -21.09
N ASN A 93 -2.56 19.27 -21.05
CA ASN A 93 -3.88 18.69 -21.26
C ASN A 93 -4.28 17.77 -20.09
N PRO A 94 -4.53 18.31 -18.88
CA PRO A 94 -4.87 17.50 -17.73
C PRO A 94 -6.24 16.82 -17.90
N LEU A 95 -6.26 15.50 -17.81
CA LEU A 95 -7.48 14.70 -17.91
C LEU A 95 -8.28 14.67 -16.61
N GLN A 96 -7.60 14.86 -15.46
CA GLN A 96 -8.16 14.86 -14.10
C GLN A 96 -7.80 16.14 -13.36
N LYS A 97 -8.38 16.36 -12.15
CA LYS A 97 -8.08 17.54 -11.32
C LYS A 97 -6.58 17.70 -11.02
N LEU A 98 -5.87 16.59 -10.84
CA LEU A 98 -4.41 16.51 -10.84
C LEU A 98 -3.99 15.41 -11.83
N HIS A 99 -3.17 15.79 -12.81
CA HIS A 99 -2.58 14.88 -13.78
C HIS A 99 -1.06 15.07 -13.81
N VAL A 100 -0.32 14.05 -13.41
CA VAL A 100 1.15 13.99 -13.53
C VAL A 100 1.48 13.09 -14.71
N LEU A 101 2.14 13.65 -15.73
CA LEU A 101 2.56 12.92 -16.93
C LEU A 101 4.06 12.63 -16.85
N ASP A 102 4.44 11.39 -17.14
CA ASP A 102 5.84 10.93 -17.17
C ASP A 102 6.62 11.25 -15.89
N GLY A 103 5.98 11.00 -14.73
CA GLY A 103 6.58 11.23 -13.42
C GLY A 103 5.90 10.44 -12.32
N ASN A 104 6.60 10.36 -11.17
CA ASN A 104 6.11 9.71 -9.96
C ASN A 104 5.66 10.75 -8.92
N ILE A 105 4.77 10.35 -8.04
CA ILE A 105 4.40 11.12 -6.85
C ILE A 105 5.08 10.48 -5.65
N LEU A 106 5.98 11.21 -4.98
CA LEU A 106 6.56 10.79 -3.71
C LEU A 106 5.80 11.47 -2.58
N ILE A 107 5.19 10.67 -1.73
CA ILE A 107 4.57 11.11 -0.48
C ILE A 107 5.43 10.56 0.64
N SER A 108 6.14 11.43 1.34
CA SER A 108 7.09 11.03 2.37
C SER A 108 6.90 11.86 3.63
N ARG A 109 7.28 11.27 4.76
CA ARG A 109 7.42 11.96 6.02
C ARG A 109 8.79 12.65 6.10
N SER A 110 8.87 13.80 6.79
CA SER A 110 10.15 14.41 7.13
C SER A 110 10.85 13.59 8.22
N PRO A 111 12.15 13.27 8.08
CA PRO A 111 12.90 12.56 9.12
C PRO A 111 13.05 13.34 10.42
N SER A 112 12.79 14.65 10.41
CA SER A 112 12.99 15.58 11.53
C SER A 112 11.75 15.83 12.39
N ASP A 113 10.60 15.21 12.09
CA ASP A 113 9.40 15.38 12.91
C ASP A 113 9.48 14.52 14.17
N GLU A 114 10.00 15.13 15.25
CA GLU A 114 9.97 14.56 16.61
C GLU A 114 8.54 14.48 17.19
N LEU A 115 7.58 15.15 16.58
CA LEU A 115 6.16 15.12 16.97
C LEU A 115 5.49 13.94 16.25
N GLY A 116 5.43 12.85 16.98
CA GLY A 116 4.80 11.59 16.61
C GLY A 116 3.69 11.69 15.58
N SER A 117 3.86 10.90 14.54
CA SER A 117 2.77 10.36 13.75
C SER A 117 2.12 11.22 12.68
N THR A 118 2.70 11.33 11.51
CA THR A 118 1.90 11.01 10.33
C THR A 118 2.83 10.47 9.27
N ASN A 119 2.75 9.21 8.99
CA ASN A 119 3.32 8.62 7.79
C ASN A 119 2.79 9.39 6.58
N GLY A 120 3.58 9.48 5.49
CA GLY A 120 3.06 10.06 4.25
C GLY A 120 1.82 9.27 3.83
N SER A 121 0.65 9.92 3.77
CA SER A 121 -0.63 9.25 3.59
C SER A 121 -1.45 9.87 2.48
N ILE A 122 -2.26 9.06 1.81
CA ILE A 122 -3.33 9.49 0.90
C ILE A 122 -4.66 9.19 1.58
N TYR A 123 -5.52 10.21 1.68
CA TYR A 123 -6.82 10.08 2.30
C TYR A 123 -7.96 10.12 1.28
N PHE A 124 -8.99 9.32 1.53
CA PHE A 124 -10.22 9.27 0.75
C PHE A 124 -11.42 9.52 1.65
N GLY A 125 -12.35 10.38 1.24
CA GLY A 125 -13.57 10.64 2.02
C GLY A 125 -14.46 11.69 1.38
N ASP A 126 -15.74 11.71 1.81
CA ASP A 126 -16.77 12.58 1.23
C ASP A 126 -16.72 14.00 1.80
N VAL A 127 -16.35 14.14 3.08
CA VAL A 127 -16.35 15.40 3.81
C VAL A 127 -15.11 15.44 4.69
N VAL A 128 -14.36 16.51 4.56
CA VAL A 128 -13.29 16.85 5.48
C VAL A 128 -13.78 18.06 6.24
N ASP A 129 -14.22 17.88 7.48
CA ASP A 129 -14.49 18.99 8.39
C ASP A 129 -13.43 19.06 9.49
N SER A 130 -13.52 20.05 10.37
CA SER A 130 -12.56 20.23 11.46
C SER A 130 -12.54 19.06 12.46
N ASN A 131 -13.55 18.20 12.45
CA ASN A 131 -13.68 17.04 13.32
C ASN A 131 -13.23 15.75 12.63
N GLU A 132 -13.17 15.75 11.28
CA GLU A 132 -12.77 14.61 10.44
C GLU A 132 -11.71 15.00 9.40
N PRO A 133 -10.54 15.47 9.84
CA PRO A 133 -9.55 16.01 8.90
C PRO A 133 -8.92 14.95 7.98
N PHE A 134 -9.09 13.67 8.27
CA PHE A 134 -8.43 12.56 7.58
C PHE A 134 -9.33 11.76 6.64
N GLY A 135 -10.58 12.19 6.38
CA GLY A 135 -11.49 11.42 5.54
C GLY A 135 -11.93 10.09 6.16
N LYS A 136 -12.38 9.14 5.33
CA LYS A 136 -12.91 7.84 5.77
C LYS A 136 -11.95 6.68 5.63
N TRP A 137 -10.97 6.79 4.74
CA TRP A 137 -9.98 5.77 4.45
C TRP A 137 -8.62 6.40 4.20
N GLY A 138 -7.56 5.70 4.57
CA GLY A 138 -6.18 6.09 4.33
C GLY A 138 -5.36 4.95 3.73
N ILE A 139 -4.37 5.33 2.94
CA ILE A 139 -3.28 4.47 2.51
C ILE A 139 -2.00 5.14 2.98
N GLU A 140 -1.17 4.44 3.73
CA GLU A 140 0.08 4.96 4.28
C GLU A 140 1.19 3.92 4.26
N TYR A 141 2.43 4.36 4.24
CA TYR A 141 3.57 3.49 4.50
C TYR A 141 3.94 3.56 5.97
N VAL A 142 3.80 2.44 6.66
CA VAL A 142 4.18 2.28 8.07
C VAL A 142 5.63 1.81 8.16
N SER A 143 6.41 2.41 9.08
CA SER A 143 7.82 2.07 9.29
C SER A 143 8.17 2.09 10.77
N SER A 144 7.47 1.30 11.57
CA SER A 144 7.73 1.20 13.01
C SER A 144 7.77 -0.25 13.48
N ALA A 145 8.55 -0.51 14.54
CA ALA A 145 8.65 -1.85 15.11
C ALA A 145 7.33 -2.33 15.74
N ASP A 146 6.50 -1.40 16.23
CA ASP A 146 5.25 -1.73 16.92
C ASP A 146 4.09 -1.92 15.93
N GLU A 147 4.12 -1.23 14.78
CA GLU A 147 3.05 -1.23 13.77
C GLU A 147 3.41 -2.01 12.51
N GLY A 148 4.63 -2.58 12.45
CA GLY A 148 5.16 -3.29 11.29
C GLY A 148 5.83 -2.37 10.25
N TYR A 149 6.31 -2.98 9.18
CA TYR A 149 6.92 -2.29 8.03
C TYR A 149 6.16 -2.69 6.78
N GLY A 150 5.51 -1.72 6.12
CA GLY A 150 4.72 -2.01 4.93
C GLY A 150 3.69 -0.95 4.57
N LEU A 151 2.89 -1.27 3.55
CA LEU A 151 1.79 -0.44 3.07
C LEU A 151 0.50 -0.85 3.78
N ASN A 152 -0.07 0.07 4.53
CA ASN A 152 -1.27 -0.11 5.33
C ASN A 152 -2.48 0.57 4.69
N PHE A 153 -3.56 -0.19 4.56
CA PHE A 153 -4.89 0.32 4.24
C PHE A 153 -5.69 0.35 5.52
N TRP A 154 -6.03 1.53 5.98
CA TRP A 154 -6.60 1.74 7.29
C TRP A 154 -7.77 2.70 7.27
N ARG A 155 -8.50 2.76 8.37
CA ARG A 155 -9.60 3.69 8.58
C ARG A 155 -9.24 4.64 9.72
N PRO A 156 -9.23 5.98 9.48
CA PRO A 156 -8.97 6.95 10.54
C PRO A 156 -9.91 6.79 11.72
N TRP A 157 -9.43 7.13 12.89
CA TRP A 157 -10.22 7.14 14.13
C TRP A 157 -11.36 8.14 13.99
N PHE A 158 -12.56 7.68 14.26
CA PHE A 158 -13.76 8.48 14.17
C PHE A 158 -14.56 8.37 15.46
N TYR A 159 -14.87 9.48 16.10
CA TYR A 159 -15.71 9.67 17.28
C TYR A 159 -16.21 8.37 17.97
N GLY A 160 -15.38 7.72 18.81
CA GLY A 160 -15.76 6.55 19.60
C GLY A 160 -16.08 5.27 18.79
N GLN A 161 -16.03 5.32 17.48
CA GLN A 161 -16.09 4.16 16.60
C GLN A 161 -14.63 3.79 16.29
N GLY A 162 -14.07 2.81 16.97
CA GLY A 162 -12.67 2.47 16.87
C GLY A 162 -12.14 2.49 15.43
N GLY A 163 -11.13 3.30 15.17
CA GLY A 163 -10.36 3.24 13.95
C GLY A 163 -9.73 1.85 13.88
N GLY A 164 -9.94 1.13 12.79
CA GLY A 164 -9.28 -0.14 12.56
C GLY A 164 -8.00 0.12 11.80
N ASN A 165 -6.90 -0.32 12.36
CA ASN A 165 -5.66 -0.43 11.63
C ASN A 165 -5.64 -1.79 10.93
N ASN A 166 -4.94 -1.88 9.79
CA ASN A 166 -4.59 -3.15 9.16
C ASN A 166 -5.77 -3.92 8.56
N TYR A 167 -6.73 -3.21 7.92
CA TYR A 167 -7.74 -3.91 7.12
C TYR A 167 -7.11 -4.71 6.00
N LEU A 168 -6.08 -4.15 5.35
CA LEU A 168 -5.19 -4.83 4.43
C LEU A 168 -3.79 -4.28 4.64
N PHE A 169 -2.84 -5.15 4.90
CA PHE A 169 -1.44 -4.80 5.11
C PHE A 169 -0.54 -5.56 4.14
N LEU A 170 0.27 -4.83 3.40
CA LEU A 170 1.29 -5.39 2.51
C LEU A 170 2.64 -5.22 3.18
N ALA A 171 3.11 -6.24 3.87
CA ALA A 171 4.37 -6.19 4.59
C ALA A 171 5.59 -6.11 3.66
N ASP A 172 6.66 -5.44 4.08
CA ASP A 172 7.93 -5.37 3.33
C ASP A 172 8.56 -6.76 3.11
N SER A 173 8.20 -7.76 3.92
CA SER A 173 8.54 -9.18 3.70
C SER A 173 7.89 -9.78 2.45
N GLY A 174 6.93 -9.08 1.85
CA GLY A 174 6.11 -9.56 0.74
C GLY A 174 4.95 -10.46 1.18
N ASN A 175 4.60 -10.45 2.46
CA ASN A 175 3.41 -11.11 3.00
C ASN A 175 2.22 -10.13 3.02
N VAL A 176 1.00 -10.68 3.00
CA VAL A 176 -0.26 -9.93 3.01
C VAL A 176 -1.04 -10.29 4.26
N GLY A 177 -1.36 -9.28 5.07
CA GLY A 177 -2.21 -9.40 6.25
C GLY A 177 -3.60 -8.82 5.98
N ILE A 178 -4.64 -9.52 6.43
CA ILE A 178 -6.01 -9.01 6.53
C ILE A 178 -6.39 -9.06 8.01
N GLY A 179 -6.52 -7.90 8.64
CA GLY A 179 -6.75 -7.81 10.08
C GLY A 179 -5.50 -7.99 10.94
N THR A 180 -4.32 -8.10 10.34
CA THR A 180 -3.01 -8.17 11.01
C THR A 180 -1.98 -7.33 10.27
N ASN A 181 -1.00 -6.80 11.00
CA ASN A 181 0.15 -6.05 10.48
C ASN A 181 1.46 -6.85 10.58
N ASN A 182 1.41 -8.06 11.10
CA ASN A 182 2.57 -8.94 11.23
C ASN A 182 2.25 -10.34 10.68
N PRO A 183 1.96 -10.46 9.37
CA PRO A 183 1.62 -11.75 8.76
C PRO A 183 2.82 -12.68 8.75
N ASP A 184 2.66 -13.89 9.30
CA ASP A 184 3.68 -14.93 9.33
C ASP A 184 3.64 -15.85 8.10
N ALA A 185 2.55 -15.81 7.32
CA ALA A 185 2.36 -16.52 6.07
C ALA A 185 2.22 -15.55 4.87
N LYS A 186 2.32 -16.07 3.63
CA LYS A 186 2.14 -15.25 2.42
C LYS A 186 0.80 -14.51 2.38
N LEU A 187 -0.25 -15.13 2.91
CA LEU A 187 -1.53 -14.50 3.19
C LEU A 187 -1.98 -14.98 4.56
N GLU A 188 -2.13 -14.04 5.49
CA GLU A 188 -2.72 -14.30 6.80
C GLU A 188 -4.02 -13.50 6.94
N VAL A 189 -5.10 -14.16 7.37
CA VAL A 189 -6.41 -13.56 7.59
C VAL A 189 -6.84 -13.80 9.04
N VAL A 190 -6.86 -12.74 9.83
CA VAL A 190 -7.42 -12.79 11.18
C VAL A 190 -8.93 -12.63 11.09
N GLY A 191 -9.62 -13.76 10.93
CA GLY A 191 -11.06 -13.82 10.75
C GLY A 191 -11.51 -14.95 9.82
N GLY A 192 -12.79 -14.95 9.48
CA GLY A 192 -13.36 -15.94 8.57
C GLY A 192 -13.17 -15.57 7.10
N ILE A 193 -12.95 -16.59 6.26
CA ILE A 193 -12.92 -16.44 4.80
C ILE A 193 -14.21 -17.05 4.23
N HIS A 194 -14.99 -16.25 3.47
CA HIS A 194 -16.12 -16.73 2.69
C HIS A 194 -15.76 -16.71 1.20
N ALA A 195 -15.60 -17.88 0.61
CA ALA A 195 -15.25 -18.03 -0.80
C ALA A 195 -16.27 -18.92 -1.52
N HIS A 196 -16.51 -18.66 -2.81
CA HIS A 196 -17.34 -19.52 -3.64
C HIS A 196 -16.68 -20.88 -3.88
N SER A 197 -15.36 -20.90 -4.06
CA SER A 197 -14.56 -22.12 -4.17
C SER A 197 -13.12 -21.85 -3.74
N ILE A 198 -12.47 -22.87 -3.16
CA ILE A 198 -11.04 -22.85 -2.82
C ILE A 198 -10.42 -24.09 -3.48
N ARG A 199 -9.32 -23.87 -4.21
CA ARG A 199 -8.53 -24.95 -4.80
C ARG A 199 -7.19 -25.01 -4.08
N VAL A 200 -6.96 -26.11 -3.39
CA VAL A 200 -5.68 -26.41 -2.73
C VAL A 200 -4.88 -27.32 -3.64
N SER A 201 -3.63 -26.95 -3.93
CA SER A 201 -2.71 -27.78 -4.71
C SER A 201 -1.87 -28.60 -3.75
N MET A 202 -1.86 -29.91 -3.96
CA MET A 202 -1.03 -30.85 -3.22
C MET A 202 0.17 -31.30 -4.05
N GLY A 203 1.24 -31.76 -3.40
CA GLY A 203 2.40 -32.35 -4.05
C GLY A 203 2.07 -33.65 -4.78
N ARG A 204 3.00 -34.13 -5.63
CA ARG A 204 2.84 -35.43 -6.29
C ARG A 204 3.06 -36.55 -5.26
N GLY A 205 2.17 -37.56 -5.26
CA GLY A 205 2.29 -38.75 -4.42
C GLY A 205 1.63 -38.64 -3.04
N GLU A 206 0.95 -37.51 -2.77
CA GLU A 206 0.25 -37.27 -1.52
C GLU A 206 -1.23 -37.72 -1.56
N TRP A 207 -1.70 -38.21 -2.71
CA TRP A 207 -3.06 -38.69 -2.85
C TRP A 207 -3.19 -40.16 -2.45
N PRO A 208 -4.17 -40.56 -1.64
CA PRO A 208 -4.18 -41.84 -0.91
C PRO A 208 -4.57 -43.08 -1.72
N ASP A 209 -4.72 -43.03 -3.04
CA ASP A 209 -5.05 -44.20 -3.90
C ASP A 209 -4.17 -45.46 -3.63
N TYR A 210 -3.04 -45.29 -2.94
CA TYR A 210 -2.18 -46.38 -2.51
C TYR A 210 -2.88 -47.33 -1.53
N VAL A 211 -3.95 -46.94 -0.88
CA VAL A 211 -4.75 -47.79 0.01
C VAL A 211 -5.30 -49.02 -0.73
N PHE A 212 -5.56 -48.90 -2.02
CA PHE A 212 -6.01 -50.04 -2.85
C PHE A 212 -4.85 -50.88 -3.44
N GLY A 213 -3.63 -50.48 -3.19
CA GLY A 213 -2.44 -51.24 -3.63
C GLY A 213 -2.25 -52.56 -2.88
N GLU A 214 -1.61 -53.52 -3.54
CA GLU A 214 -1.36 -54.85 -2.96
C GLU A 214 -0.41 -54.79 -1.74
N GLU A 215 0.49 -53.84 -1.71
CA GLU A 215 1.46 -53.63 -0.62
C GLU A 215 0.85 -52.96 0.63
N TYR A 216 -0.34 -52.36 0.51
CA TYR A 216 -0.98 -51.66 1.62
C TYR A 216 -1.56 -52.63 2.64
N LYS A 217 -1.06 -52.58 3.86
CA LYS A 217 -1.52 -53.40 4.97
C LYS A 217 -2.62 -52.70 5.74
N LEU A 218 -3.87 -53.09 5.47
CA LEU A 218 -5.01 -52.63 6.24
C LEU A 218 -4.90 -53.19 7.67
N MET A 219 -5.09 -52.37 8.68
CA MET A 219 -5.06 -52.76 10.10
C MET A 219 -6.19 -53.73 10.40
N ASP A 220 -5.96 -54.76 11.25
CA ASP A 220 -7.04 -55.67 11.68
C ASP A 220 -8.08 -54.89 12.52
N LEU A 221 -9.37 -55.22 12.37
CA LEU A 221 -10.45 -54.53 13.06
C LEU A 221 -10.36 -54.59 14.60
N LYS A 222 -9.82 -55.67 15.18
CA LYS A 222 -9.61 -55.76 16.62
C LYS A 222 -8.45 -54.89 17.10
N GLU A 223 -7.43 -54.77 16.27
CA GLU A 223 -6.31 -53.88 16.52
C GLU A 223 -6.78 -52.40 16.42
N LEU A 224 -7.57 -52.09 15.38
CA LEU A 224 -8.17 -50.77 15.22
C LEU A 224 -9.07 -50.40 16.40
N GLU A 225 -9.93 -51.33 16.87
CA GLU A 225 -10.76 -51.14 18.05
C GLU A 225 -9.93 -50.82 19.30
N SER A 226 -8.87 -51.57 19.49
CA SER A 226 -7.95 -51.37 20.63
C SER A 226 -7.28 -50.02 20.56
N TYR A 227 -6.82 -49.62 19.36
CA TYR A 227 -6.20 -48.30 19.11
C TYR A 227 -7.14 -47.15 19.41
N VAL A 228 -8.34 -47.18 18.85
CA VAL A 228 -9.36 -46.14 19.04
C VAL A 228 -9.79 -46.03 20.50
N ASN A 229 -9.93 -47.17 21.19
CA ASN A 229 -10.27 -47.17 22.61
C ASN A 229 -9.19 -46.56 23.49
N ALA A 230 -7.92 -46.74 23.14
CA ALA A 230 -6.76 -46.18 23.84
C ALA A 230 -6.54 -44.70 23.52
N ASN A 231 -6.53 -44.34 22.23
CA ASN A 231 -6.07 -43.04 21.75
C ASN A 231 -7.23 -42.02 21.51
N LYS A 232 -8.46 -42.49 21.33
CA LYS A 232 -9.66 -41.67 21.08
C LYS A 232 -9.68 -40.93 19.73
N HIS A 233 -8.79 -41.29 18.81
CA HIS A 233 -8.77 -40.85 17.42
C HIS A 233 -8.38 -42.02 16.49
N LEU A 234 -8.55 -41.84 15.19
CA LEU A 234 -8.14 -42.84 14.19
C LEU A 234 -6.62 -42.80 13.96
N PRO A 235 -5.98 -43.93 13.59
CA PRO A 235 -4.57 -43.94 13.20
C PRO A 235 -4.31 -42.95 12.06
N GLY A 236 -3.23 -42.13 12.18
CA GLY A 236 -2.85 -41.15 11.19
C GLY A 236 -3.69 -39.85 11.18
N VAL A 237 -4.76 -39.78 11.99
CA VAL A 237 -5.52 -38.54 12.17
C VAL A 237 -4.98 -37.81 13.39
N PRO A 238 -4.66 -36.51 13.30
CA PRO A 238 -4.20 -35.75 14.44
C PRO A 238 -5.21 -35.80 15.61
N SER A 239 -4.69 -35.91 16.83
CA SER A 239 -5.51 -35.83 18.04
C SER A 239 -5.94 -34.37 18.32
N SER A 240 -6.98 -34.17 19.14
CA SER A 240 -7.37 -32.83 19.56
C SER A 240 -6.26 -32.07 20.26
N CYS A 241 -5.43 -32.74 21.07
CA CYS A 241 -4.26 -32.16 21.72
C CYS A 241 -3.23 -31.63 20.70
N GLU A 242 -2.90 -32.41 19.69
CA GLU A 242 -1.95 -32.02 18.65
C GLU A 242 -2.46 -30.82 17.87
N VAL A 243 -3.75 -30.79 17.49
CA VAL A 243 -4.36 -29.65 16.80
C VAL A 243 -4.38 -28.40 17.69
N GLU A 244 -4.68 -28.56 19.00
CA GLU A 244 -4.68 -27.44 19.95
C GLU A 244 -3.27 -26.88 20.20
N GLU A 245 -2.25 -27.75 20.22
CA GLU A 245 -0.85 -27.35 20.41
C GLU A 245 -0.27 -26.67 19.14
N GLN A 246 -0.64 -27.13 17.96
CA GLN A 246 -0.21 -26.52 16.68
C GLN A 246 -0.95 -25.23 16.39
N GLY A 247 -2.22 -25.12 16.82
CA GLY A 247 -3.07 -23.95 16.61
C GLY A 247 -3.71 -23.87 15.23
N ASP A 248 -3.37 -24.78 14.31
CA ASP A 248 -3.90 -24.84 12.95
C ASP A 248 -3.99 -26.26 12.39
N VAL A 249 -4.58 -26.38 11.20
CA VAL A 249 -4.68 -27.63 10.44
C VAL A 249 -4.51 -27.32 8.96
N ASP A 250 -3.58 -27.98 8.27
CA ASP A 250 -3.48 -27.88 6.81
C ASP A 250 -4.72 -28.52 6.15
N LEU A 251 -5.45 -27.74 5.37
CA LEU A 251 -6.69 -28.17 4.73
C LEU A 251 -6.45 -29.25 3.66
N GLY A 252 -5.33 -29.16 2.93
CA GLY A 252 -4.96 -30.13 1.90
C GLY A 252 -4.60 -31.47 2.52
N GLU A 253 -3.73 -31.48 3.51
CA GLU A 253 -3.28 -32.66 4.23
C GLU A 253 -4.46 -33.35 4.93
N MET A 254 -5.31 -32.60 5.63
CA MET A 254 -6.47 -33.17 6.31
C MET A 254 -7.45 -33.82 5.33
N ASN A 255 -7.69 -33.23 4.16
CA ASN A 255 -8.52 -33.85 3.13
C ASN A 255 -7.94 -35.15 2.59
N ALA A 256 -6.61 -35.24 2.43
CA ALA A 256 -5.94 -36.45 2.02
C ALA A 256 -6.08 -37.57 3.10
N ILE A 257 -5.84 -37.20 4.35
CA ILE A 257 -6.03 -38.11 5.49
C ILE A 257 -7.47 -38.63 5.56
N LEU A 258 -8.44 -37.73 5.43
CA LEU A 258 -9.85 -38.14 5.45
C LEU A 258 -10.22 -39.06 4.28
N LEU A 259 -9.69 -38.80 3.07
CA LEU A 259 -9.89 -39.69 1.94
C LEU A 259 -9.26 -41.06 2.17
N GLU A 260 -8.03 -41.13 2.73
CA GLU A 260 -7.39 -42.39 3.13
C GLU A 260 -8.31 -43.21 4.06
N LYS A 261 -8.89 -42.56 5.08
CA LYS A 261 -9.81 -43.25 6.01
C LYS A 261 -11.09 -43.72 5.34
N VAL A 262 -11.61 -42.97 4.35
CA VAL A 262 -12.77 -43.39 3.55
C VAL A 262 -12.41 -44.61 2.68
N GLU A 263 -11.22 -44.66 2.11
CA GLU A 263 -10.76 -45.80 1.31
C GLU A 263 -10.50 -47.04 2.16
N GLU A 264 -9.84 -46.89 3.33
CA GLU A 264 -9.70 -47.99 4.31
C GLU A 264 -11.07 -48.51 4.75
N LEU A 265 -12.01 -47.63 5.10
CA LEU A 265 -13.38 -48.02 5.47
C LEU A 265 -14.07 -48.77 4.33
N THR A 266 -13.90 -48.36 3.10
CA THR A 266 -14.44 -49.02 1.92
C THR A 266 -13.91 -50.46 1.80
N ARG A 267 -12.61 -50.69 2.05
CA ARG A 267 -12.01 -52.04 2.07
C ARG A 267 -12.60 -52.91 3.18
N TYR A 268 -12.76 -52.40 4.39
CA TYR A 268 -13.41 -53.13 5.48
C TYR A 268 -14.84 -53.54 5.12
N VAL A 269 -15.63 -52.65 4.52
CA VAL A 269 -17.01 -52.97 4.10
C VAL A 269 -17.02 -54.06 3.03
N ILE A 270 -16.13 -53.99 2.06
CA ILE A 270 -16.00 -55.06 1.01
C ILE A 270 -15.64 -56.38 1.64
N ASP A 271 -14.71 -56.43 2.57
CA ASP A 271 -14.27 -57.68 3.20
C ASP A 271 -15.33 -58.27 4.13
N LEU A 272 -16.04 -57.43 4.88
CA LEU A 272 -17.21 -57.88 5.67
C LEU A 272 -18.31 -58.43 4.76
N GLN A 273 -18.60 -57.81 3.61
CA GLN A 273 -19.58 -58.33 2.66
C GLN A 273 -19.19 -59.73 2.15
N LYS A 274 -17.92 -59.99 1.83
CA LYS A 274 -17.42 -61.31 1.42
C LYS A 274 -17.65 -62.32 2.51
N GLN A 275 -17.33 -62.00 3.78
CA GLN A 275 -17.53 -62.92 4.92
C GLN A 275 -19.01 -63.23 5.11
N ILE A 276 -19.90 -62.25 4.99
CA ILE A 276 -21.35 -62.48 5.06
C ILE A 276 -21.84 -63.43 3.94
N ASP A 277 -21.34 -63.25 2.73
CA ASP A 277 -21.71 -64.11 1.58
C ASP A 277 -21.18 -65.54 1.73
N GLU A 278 -20.04 -65.72 2.38
CA GLU A 278 -19.51 -67.05 2.76
C GLU A 278 -20.38 -67.71 3.83
N LEU A 279 -20.84 -66.96 4.82
CA LEU A 279 -21.72 -67.49 5.90
C LEU A 279 -23.14 -67.88 5.43
N LYS A 280 -23.57 -67.36 4.27
CA LYS A 280 -24.88 -67.68 3.67
C LYS A 280 -24.87 -68.89 2.75
N LYS A 281 -23.69 -69.42 2.44
CA LYS A 281 -23.54 -70.66 1.64
C LYS A 281 -23.59 -71.90 2.49
#